data_ac1f8f25f18a8dfb7d7fcebd16c9e7c8
#
_entry.id   ac1f8f25f18a8dfb7d7fcebd16c9e7c8
#
_cell.length_a   1.000
_cell.length_b   1.000
_cell.length_c   1.000
_cell.angle_alpha   90.00
_cell.angle_beta   90.00
_cell.angle_gamma   90.00
#
_symmetry.space_group_name_H-M   'P 1'
#
loop_
_entity.id
_entity.type
_entity.pdbx_description
1 polymer ?
#
loop_
_entity_poly.entity_id
_entity_poly.type
_entity_poly.pdbx_seq_one_letter_code
_entity_poly.pdbx_strand_id
1 'polypeptide(L)'
;GATGTTGRAIATELARTDKVHLIGRDESALKELADNLNSSYSLIDIENPIPVKEFQQTVEIDEIKGLVNCIGSIYLRPLHGSTIEDFNSVVNTNLFSSFYLLSAFARRMKNGSAVFFSSVAATKGLSNHELISAAKAGIEGMARSAAASYAKDNLRVNVIAPSIMDTNMSAKILSSETAVEMSKSMHP
;
A
#
# COMPACT_ATOMS: atom_id res chain seq x y z
N GLY A 1 1.07 2.97 5.96
CA GLY A 1 -0.36 2.65 5.85
C GLY A 1 -0.87 1.75 6.96
N ALA A 2 -0.09 1.60 8.06
CA ALA A 2 -0.40 0.67 9.15
C ALA A 2 -1.72 0.99 9.87
N THR A 3 -2.13 2.25 9.93
CA THR A 3 -3.34 2.70 10.65
C THR A 3 -4.63 2.59 9.84
N GLY A 4 -4.55 2.32 8.52
CA GLY A 4 -5.72 2.05 7.69
C GLY A 4 -6.34 0.68 8.01
N THR A 5 -7.60 0.45 7.57
CA THR A 5 -8.35 -0.79 7.86
C THR A 5 -7.53 -2.05 7.53
N THR A 6 -7.02 -2.15 6.31
CA THR A 6 -6.20 -3.29 5.86
C THR A 6 -4.87 -3.37 6.59
N GLY A 7 -4.18 -2.23 6.75
CA GLY A 7 -2.89 -2.18 7.43
C GLY A 7 -2.98 -2.60 8.89
N ARG A 8 -3.98 -2.13 9.61
CA ARG A 8 -4.24 -2.50 11.01
C ARG A 8 -4.51 -4.01 11.15
N ALA A 9 -5.34 -4.57 10.29
CA ALA A 9 -5.65 -6.00 10.31
C ALA A 9 -4.40 -6.86 10.07
N ILE A 10 -3.58 -6.50 9.07
CA ILE A 10 -2.33 -7.21 8.76
C ILE A 10 -1.31 -7.04 9.89
N ALA A 11 -1.12 -5.82 10.41
CA ALA A 11 -0.19 -5.58 11.52
C ALA A 11 -0.58 -6.40 12.76
N THR A 12 -1.87 -6.45 13.09
CA THR A 12 -2.40 -7.23 14.22
C THR A 12 -2.14 -8.72 14.04
N GLU A 13 -2.33 -9.25 12.85
CA GLU A 13 -2.09 -10.68 12.60
C GLU A 13 -0.59 -11.01 12.64
N LEU A 14 0.26 -10.21 12.00
CA LEU A 14 1.70 -10.41 12.01
C LEU A 14 2.30 -10.28 13.41
N ALA A 15 1.79 -9.38 14.25
CA ALA A 15 2.29 -9.19 15.61
C ALA A 15 2.09 -10.40 16.53
N ARG A 16 1.31 -11.41 16.11
CA ARG A 16 1.14 -12.66 16.86
C ARG A 16 2.39 -13.54 16.83
N THR A 17 3.17 -13.46 15.76
CA THR A 17 4.33 -14.34 15.53
C THR A 17 5.63 -13.58 15.32
N ASP A 18 5.56 -12.32 14.94
CA ASP A 18 6.71 -11.54 14.50
C ASP A 18 6.77 -10.17 15.18
N LYS A 19 7.97 -9.59 15.24
CA LYS A 19 8.13 -8.19 15.60
C LYS A 19 7.71 -7.31 14.43
N VAL A 20 6.78 -6.40 14.67
CA VAL A 20 6.24 -5.50 13.66
C VAL A 20 6.77 -4.08 13.90
N HIS A 21 7.11 -3.39 12.82
CA HIS A 21 7.38 -1.95 12.81
C HIS A 21 6.32 -1.24 11.97
N LEU A 22 5.65 -0.28 12.55
CA LEU A 22 4.51 0.39 11.93
C LEU A 22 4.96 1.66 11.21
N ILE A 23 4.48 1.89 10.01
CA ILE A 23 4.79 3.09 9.22
C ILE A 23 3.49 3.77 8.79
N GLY A 24 3.39 5.07 9.03
CA GLY A 24 2.23 5.87 8.64
C GLY A 24 2.44 7.36 8.88
N ARG A 25 1.40 8.18 8.64
CA ARG A 25 1.47 9.65 8.75
C ARG A 25 0.78 10.22 9.99
N ASP A 26 -0.15 9.49 10.57
CA ASP A 26 -0.91 9.90 11.75
C ASP A 26 -0.22 9.36 13.01
N GLU A 27 0.48 10.23 13.70
CA GLU A 27 1.28 9.87 14.87
C GLU A 27 0.41 9.33 16.02
N SER A 28 -0.74 9.95 16.27
CA SER A 28 -1.64 9.53 17.34
C SER A 28 -2.15 8.11 17.12
N ALA A 29 -2.64 7.85 15.90
CA ALA A 29 -3.15 6.52 15.52
C ALA A 29 -2.03 5.47 15.45
N LEU A 30 -0.80 5.86 15.07
CA LEU A 30 0.35 4.95 15.07
C LEU A 30 0.77 4.58 16.49
N LYS A 31 0.83 5.57 17.39
CA LYS A 31 1.20 5.35 18.78
C LYS A 31 0.20 4.42 19.46
N GLU A 32 -1.10 4.71 19.33
CA GLU A 32 -2.15 3.83 19.87
C GLU A 32 -1.99 2.38 19.37
N LEU A 33 -1.78 2.20 18.06
CA LEU A 33 -1.61 0.86 17.50
C LEU A 33 -0.31 0.20 17.94
N ALA A 34 0.78 0.97 18.06
CA ALA A 34 2.07 0.49 18.51
C ALA A 34 2.02 0.02 19.98
N ASP A 35 1.37 0.80 20.84
CA ASP A 35 1.17 0.44 22.26
C ASP A 35 0.36 -0.86 22.37
N ASN A 36 -0.74 -1.00 21.59
CA ASN A 36 -1.58 -2.19 21.58
C ASN A 36 -0.86 -3.45 21.06
N LEU A 37 0.08 -3.29 20.13
CA LEU A 37 0.82 -4.42 19.51
C LEU A 37 2.22 -4.62 20.10
N ASN A 38 2.62 -3.83 21.10
CA ASN A 38 3.98 -3.79 21.64
C ASN A 38 5.03 -3.64 20.50
N SER A 39 4.78 -2.69 19.60
CA SER A 39 5.52 -2.48 18.36
C SER A 39 6.17 -1.11 18.33
N SER A 40 7.24 -0.96 17.55
CA SER A 40 7.81 0.35 17.24
C SER A 40 7.13 0.98 16.01
N TYR A 41 7.31 2.29 15.82
CA TYR A 41 6.77 2.97 14.65
C TYR A 41 7.68 4.08 14.13
N SER A 42 7.49 4.44 12.85
CA SER A 42 8.10 5.61 12.20
C SER A 42 7.05 6.42 11.45
N LEU A 43 7.22 7.72 11.49
CA LEU A 43 6.37 8.64 10.72
C LEU A 43 6.90 8.77 9.30
N ILE A 44 5.98 8.78 8.34
CA ILE A 44 6.25 9.14 6.96
C ILE A 44 5.07 9.92 6.37
N ASP A 45 5.39 11.05 5.77
CA ASP A 45 4.49 11.75 4.85
C ASP A 45 4.94 11.49 3.42
N ILE A 46 4.14 10.69 2.69
CA ILE A 46 4.48 10.33 1.31
C ILE A 46 4.23 11.47 0.31
N GLU A 47 3.52 12.51 0.72
CA GLU A 47 3.32 13.73 -0.06
C GLU A 47 4.55 14.65 0.03
N ASN A 48 5.26 14.60 1.18
CA ASN A 48 6.49 15.36 1.44
C ASN A 48 7.58 14.43 1.97
N PRO A 49 8.05 13.47 1.16
CA PRO A 49 8.97 12.44 1.64
C PRO A 49 10.36 13.00 1.92
N ILE A 50 10.92 12.62 3.05
CA ILE A 50 12.36 12.85 3.31
C ILE A 50 13.20 11.93 2.40
N PRO A 51 14.50 12.24 2.19
CA PRO A 51 15.38 11.37 1.44
C PRO A 51 15.37 9.92 1.97
N VAL A 52 15.39 8.94 1.06
CA VAL A 52 15.33 7.51 1.41
C VAL A 52 16.37 7.12 2.47
N LYS A 53 17.58 7.66 2.39
CA LYS A 53 18.66 7.38 3.36
C LYS A 53 18.32 7.87 4.77
N GLU A 54 17.71 9.05 4.88
CA GLU A 54 17.25 9.58 6.17
C GLU A 54 16.12 8.73 6.73
N PHE A 55 15.14 8.38 5.90
CA PHE A 55 14.06 7.50 6.32
C PHE A 55 14.55 6.13 6.81
N GLN A 56 15.54 5.55 6.13
CA GLN A 56 16.15 4.28 6.58
C GLN A 56 16.71 4.36 8.01
N GLN A 57 17.20 5.52 8.43
CA GLN A 57 17.75 5.73 9.77
C GLN A 57 16.66 5.85 10.85
N THR A 58 15.43 6.22 10.48
CA THR A 58 14.30 6.25 11.43
C THR A 58 13.74 4.87 11.74
N VAL A 59 14.14 3.85 10.96
CA VAL A 59 13.67 2.46 11.13
C VAL A 59 14.79 1.64 11.76
N GLU A 60 14.79 1.64 13.10
CA GLU A 60 15.77 0.91 13.92
C GLU A 60 15.41 -0.57 14.01
N ILE A 61 15.66 -1.31 12.93
CA ILE A 61 15.45 -2.75 12.83
C ILE A 61 16.70 -3.38 12.22
N ASP A 62 17.26 -4.37 12.88
CA ASP A 62 18.47 -5.06 12.39
C ASP A 62 18.18 -5.93 11.17
N GLU A 63 17.13 -6.71 11.20
CA GLU A 63 16.72 -7.63 10.14
C GLU A 63 15.28 -7.40 9.70
N ILE A 64 15.07 -7.22 8.41
CA ILE A 64 13.75 -7.03 7.81
C ILE A 64 13.41 -8.27 6.97
N LYS A 65 12.45 -9.06 7.43
CA LYS A 65 11.93 -10.25 6.72
C LYS A 65 10.73 -9.95 5.84
N GLY A 66 9.97 -8.93 6.19
CA GLY A 66 8.73 -8.59 5.50
C GLY A 66 8.54 -7.09 5.29
N LEU A 67 7.96 -6.73 4.15
CA LEU A 67 7.46 -5.39 3.85
C LEU A 67 6.05 -5.51 3.30
N VAL A 68 5.08 -4.84 3.94
CA VAL A 68 3.72 -4.75 3.42
C VAL A 68 3.36 -3.28 3.24
N ASN A 69 3.07 -2.85 2.01
CA ASN A 69 2.62 -1.50 1.73
C ASN A 69 1.10 -1.47 1.56
N CYS A 70 0.40 -0.91 2.55
CA CYS A 70 -1.04 -0.66 2.54
C CYS A 70 -1.39 0.81 2.28
N ILE A 71 -0.41 1.65 1.89
CA ILE A 71 -0.68 3.04 1.52
C ILE A 71 -1.42 3.05 0.18
N GLY A 72 -2.50 3.80 0.11
CA GLY A 72 -3.27 3.95 -1.12
C GLY A 72 -4.44 4.90 -0.96
N SER A 73 -5.02 5.26 -2.08
CA SER A 73 -6.23 6.07 -2.17
C SER A 73 -7.13 5.55 -3.28
N ILE A 74 -8.41 5.92 -3.24
CA ILE A 74 -9.36 5.71 -4.34
C ILE A 74 -9.58 7.06 -5.02
N TYR A 75 -9.52 7.06 -6.34
CA TYR A 75 -9.84 8.22 -7.17
C TYR A 75 -10.66 7.75 -8.37
N LEU A 76 -11.91 8.19 -8.42
CA LEU A 76 -12.88 7.81 -9.46
C LEU A 76 -13.45 9.08 -10.08
N ARG A 77 -12.98 9.40 -11.28
CA ARG A 77 -13.44 10.57 -12.04
C ARG A 77 -13.15 10.35 -13.54
N PRO A 78 -14.02 10.85 -14.42
CA PRO A 78 -13.75 10.80 -15.88
C PRO A 78 -12.42 11.48 -16.20
N LEU A 79 -11.66 10.92 -17.16
CA LEU A 79 -10.34 11.43 -17.53
C LEU A 79 -10.34 12.93 -17.89
N HIS A 80 -11.35 13.37 -18.66
CA HIS A 80 -11.50 14.77 -19.08
C HIS A 80 -11.85 15.74 -17.94
N GLY A 81 -12.26 15.22 -16.77
CA GLY A 81 -12.53 15.99 -15.56
C GLY A 81 -11.41 15.89 -14.53
N SER A 82 -10.32 15.21 -14.84
CA SER A 82 -9.15 15.08 -13.96
C SER A 82 -8.09 16.11 -14.30
N THR A 83 -7.39 16.60 -13.29
CA THR A 83 -6.31 17.57 -13.43
C THR A 83 -4.93 16.90 -13.32
N ILE A 84 -3.86 17.66 -13.62
CA ILE A 84 -2.48 17.22 -13.44
C ILE A 84 -2.19 16.97 -11.95
N GLU A 85 -2.75 17.81 -11.09
CA GLU A 85 -2.63 17.69 -9.62
C GLU A 85 -3.29 16.39 -9.12
N ASP A 86 -4.47 16.05 -9.64
CA ASP A 86 -5.14 14.79 -9.36
C ASP A 86 -4.25 13.60 -9.77
N PHE A 87 -3.69 13.65 -10.99
CA PHE A 87 -2.79 12.62 -11.49
C PHE A 87 -1.57 12.45 -10.57
N ASN A 88 -0.91 13.55 -10.24
CA ASN A 88 0.26 13.55 -9.36
C ASN A 88 -0.08 12.99 -7.98
N SER A 89 -1.19 13.40 -7.37
CA SER A 89 -1.65 12.92 -6.08
C SER A 89 -1.92 11.40 -6.09
N VAL A 90 -2.61 10.91 -7.12
CA VAL A 90 -2.90 9.48 -7.27
C VAL A 90 -1.62 8.66 -7.45
N VAL A 91 -0.70 9.12 -8.30
CA VAL A 91 0.58 8.46 -8.54
C VAL A 91 1.44 8.48 -7.29
N ASN A 92 1.56 9.62 -6.60
CA ASN A 92 2.36 9.76 -5.39
C ASN A 92 1.82 8.84 -4.29
N THR A 93 0.53 8.88 -4.02
CA THR A 93 -0.05 8.07 -2.94
C THR A 93 0.05 6.57 -3.24
N ASN A 94 -0.26 6.13 -4.46
CA ASN A 94 -0.36 4.71 -4.77
C ASN A 94 0.95 4.10 -5.29
N LEU A 95 1.57 4.67 -6.32
CA LEU A 95 2.74 4.09 -6.96
C LEU A 95 4.05 4.51 -6.29
N PHE A 96 4.24 5.82 -6.10
CA PHE A 96 5.47 6.33 -5.52
C PHE A 96 5.70 5.81 -4.09
N SER A 97 4.65 5.67 -3.27
CA SER A 97 4.78 5.06 -1.94
C SER A 97 5.37 3.65 -1.99
N SER A 98 4.96 2.84 -2.96
CA SER A 98 5.48 1.49 -3.15
C SER A 98 6.94 1.49 -3.60
N PHE A 99 7.28 2.37 -4.55
CA PHE A 99 8.68 2.59 -4.96
C PHE A 99 9.54 3.04 -3.79
N TYR A 100 9.10 4.05 -3.05
CA TYR A 100 9.85 4.64 -1.95
C TYR A 100 10.18 3.59 -0.86
N LEU A 101 9.18 2.85 -0.40
CA LEU A 101 9.37 1.82 0.62
C LEU A 101 10.24 0.67 0.12
N LEU A 102 10.04 0.21 -1.10
CA LEU A 102 10.86 -0.87 -1.65
C LEU A 102 12.31 -0.42 -1.85
N SER A 103 12.54 0.81 -2.33
CA SER A 103 13.89 1.36 -2.48
C SER A 103 14.62 1.53 -1.14
N ALA A 104 13.86 1.84 -0.07
CA ALA A 104 14.42 1.94 1.27
C ALA A 104 14.89 0.58 1.82
N PHE A 105 14.16 -0.49 1.57
CA PHE A 105 14.36 -1.72 2.33
C PHE A 105 14.79 -2.93 1.51
N ALA A 106 14.66 -2.96 0.17
CA ALA A 106 14.93 -4.14 -0.64
C ALA A 106 16.32 -4.77 -0.40
N ARG A 107 17.37 -3.94 -0.25
CA ARG A 107 18.73 -4.42 0.01
C ARG A 107 18.95 -5.00 1.42
N ARG A 108 18.04 -4.68 2.36
CA ARG A 108 18.07 -5.16 3.74
C ARG A 108 17.22 -6.42 3.93
N MET A 109 16.47 -6.82 2.90
CA MET A 109 15.51 -7.94 2.94
C MET A 109 16.08 -9.17 2.24
N LYS A 110 17.06 -9.84 2.85
CA LYS A 110 17.53 -11.14 2.37
C LYS A 110 16.63 -12.27 2.87
N ASN A 111 16.31 -13.23 1.99
CA ASN A 111 15.36 -14.31 2.28
C ASN A 111 13.99 -13.77 2.75
N GLY A 112 13.55 -12.65 2.21
CA GLY A 112 12.40 -11.90 2.66
C GLY A 112 11.22 -11.92 1.68
N SER A 113 10.17 -11.17 2.02
CA SER A 113 9.00 -11.01 1.17
C SER A 113 8.45 -9.58 1.23
N ALA A 114 8.24 -8.97 0.07
CA ALA A 114 7.50 -7.71 -0.06
C ALA A 114 6.11 -7.97 -0.67
N VAL A 115 5.10 -7.30 -0.13
CA VAL A 115 3.71 -7.39 -0.60
C VAL A 115 3.17 -5.99 -0.84
N PHE A 116 2.61 -5.79 -2.02
CA PHE A 116 1.97 -4.54 -2.45
C PHE A 116 0.51 -4.78 -2.81
N PHE A 117 -0.30 -3.71 -2.78
CA PHE A 117 -1.70 -3.77 -3.17
C PHE A 117 -1.92 -3.05 -4.51
N SER A 118 -2.23 -3.83 -5.55
CA SER A 118 -2.79 -3.37 -6.81
C SER A 118 -4.32 -3.29 -6.73
N SER A 119 -4.98 -3.52 -7.83
CA SER A 119 -6.44 -3.61 -7.98
C SER A 119 -6.77 -4.40 -9.22
N VAL A 120 -7.93 -5.06 -9.27
CA VAL A 120 -8.46 -5.62 -10.51
C VAL A 120 -8.60 -4.55 -11.61
N ALA A 121 -8.75 -3.29 -11.24
CA ALA A 121 -8.76 -2.16 -12.17
C ALA A 121 -7.45 -2.00 -12.97
N ALA A 122 -6.33 -2.56 -12.50
CA ALA A 122 -5.07 -2.54 -13.23
C ALA A 122 -5.10 -3.37 -14.53
N THR A 123 -5.98 -4.37 -14.60
CA THR A 123 -6.10 -5.31 -15.74
C THR A 123 -7.48 -5.34 -16.36
N LYS A 124 -8.51 -4.85 -15.67
CA LYS A 124 -9.89 -4.76 -16.16
C LYS A 124 -10.21 -3.31 -16.52
N GLY A 125 -10.84 -3.08 -17.65
CA GLY A 125 -11.33 -1.75 -18.03
C GLY A 125 -12.56 -1.38 -17.20
N LEU A 126 -12.39 -0.46 -16.27
CA LEU A 126 -13.47 0.08 -15.43
C LEU A 126 -13.62 1.58 -15.72
N SER A 127 -14.85 2.04 -15.94
CA SER A 127 -15.13 3.46 -16.21
C SER A 127 -14.67 4.34 -15.04
N ASN A 128 -14.12 5.50 -15.36
CA ASN A 128 -13.64 6.51 -14.39
C ASN A 128 -12.48 6.05 -13.49
N HIS A 129 -11.77 4.97 -13.87
CA HIS A 129 -10.64 4.42 -13.11
C HIS A 129 -9.28 4.71 -13.76
N GLU A 130 -9.19 5.54 -14.78
CA GLU A 130 -8.01 5.69 -15.63
C GLU A 130 -6.74 6.01 -14.81
N LEU A 131 -6.82 6.98 -13.89
CA LEU A 131 -5.67 7.39 -13.08
C LEU A 131 -5.25 6.30 -12.11
N ILE A 132 -6.22 5.74 -11.38
CA ILE A 132 -5.92 4.69 -10.39
C ILE A 132 -5.48 3.40 -11.07
N SER A 133 -6.04 3.04 -12.23
CA SER A 133 -5.60 1.89 -13.03
C SER A 133 -4.14 2.03 -13.45
N ALA A 134 -3.75 3.20 -13.95
CA ALA A 134 -2.37 3.48 -14.36
C ALA A 134 -1.39 3.31 -13.18
N ALA A 135 -1.72 3.90 -12.02
CA ALA A 135 -0.88 3.79 -10.82
C ALA A 135 -0.77 2.34 -10.32
N LYS A 136 -1.88 1.60 -10.29
CA LYS A 136 -1.91 0.21 -9.81
C LYS A 136 -1.24 -0.76 -10.78
N ALA A 137 -1.38 -0.57 -12.09
CA ALA A 137 -0.63 -1.32 -13.11
C ALA A 137 0.88 -1.06 -13.01
N GLY A 138 1.27 0.18 -12.68
CA GLY A 138 2.66 0.54 -12.39
C GLY A 138 3.26 -0.25 -11.22
N ILE A 139 2.49 -0.47 -10.15
CA ILE A 139 2.91 -1.32 -9.01
C ILE A 139 3.21 -2.74 -9.50
N GLU A 140 2.34 -3.32 -10.32
CA GLU A 140 2.54 -4.68 -10.84
C GLU A 140 3.81 -4.79 -11.70
N GLY A 141 4.03 -3.80 -12.59
CA GLY A 141 5.23 -3.72 -13.41
C GLY A 141 6.50 -3.61 -12.56
N MET A 142 6.48 -2.71 -11.58
CA MET A 142 7.59 -2.53 -10.63
C MET A 142 7.86 -3.83 -9.85
N ALA A 143 6.83 -4.48 -9.34
CA ALA A 143 6.98 -5.70 -8.55
C ALA A 143 7.60 -6.85 -9.35
N ARG A 144 7.16 -7.07 -10.60
CA ARG A 144 7.77 -8.07 -11.50
C ARG A 144 9.25 -7.82 -11.74
N SER A 145 9.61 -6.58 -12.03
CA SER A 145 11.01 -6.17 -12.25
C SER A 145 11.85 -6.33 -10.99
N ALA A 146 11.31 -5.93 -9.85
CA ALA A 146 11.99 -6.06 -8.56
C ALA A 146 12.21 -7.52 -8.17
N ALA A 147 11.22 -8.39 -8.36
CA ALA A 147 11.35 -9.83 -8.12
C ALA A 147 12.54 -10.43 -8.92
N ALA A 148 12.68 -10.04 -10.19
CA ALA A 148 13.81 -10.48 -11.02
C ALA A 148 15.15 -9.88 -10.52
N SER A 149 15.19 -8.60 -10.17
CA SER A 149 16.42 -7.91 -9.75
C SER A 149 16.97 -8.43 -8.43
N TYR A 150 16.09 -8.80 -7.49
CA TYR A 150 16.48 -9.26 -6.15
C TYR A 150 16.35 -10.78 -5.95
N ALA A 151 16.15 -11.55 -7.04
CA ALA A 151 16.08 -13.02 -6.98
C ALA A 151 17.33 -13.66 -6.33
N LYS A 152 18.53 -13.12 -6.60
CA LYS A 152 19.78 -13.56 -6.02
C LYS A 152 19.86 -13.40 -4.49
N ASP A 153 19.10 -12.46 -3.93
CA ASP A 153 19.00 -12.21 -2.50
C ASP A 153 17.83 -13.01 -1.88
N ASN A 154 17.16 -13.86 -2.68
CA ASN A 154 15.96 -14.62 -2.33
C ASN A 154 14.84 -13.73 -1.76
N LEU A 155 14.70 -12.50 -2.30
CA LEU A 155 13.59 -11.60 -1.98
C LEU A 155 12.43 -11.88 -2.94
N ARG A 156 11.31 -12.31 -2.40
CA ARG A 156 10.05 -12.46 -3.15
C ARG A 156 9.29 -11.14 -3.13
N VAL A 157 8.79 -10.72 -4.28
CA VAL A 157 7.98 -9.49 -4.40
C VAL A 157 6.65 -9.87 -5.03
N ASN A 158 5.57 -9.69 -4.28
CA ASN A 158 4.23 -10.11 -4.65
C ASN A 158 3.26 -8.94 -4.65
N VAL A 159 2.18 -9.09 -5.40
CA VAL A 159 1.10 -8.11 -5.48
C VAL A 159 -0.24 -8.79 -5.26
N ILE A 160 -1.05 -8.20 -4.42
CA ILE A 160 -2.45 -8.58 -4.23
C ILE A 160 -3.29 -7.57 -5.02
N ALA A 161 -4.13 -8.05 -5.91
CA ALA A 161 -5.02 -7.23 -6.75
C ALA A 161 -6.48 -7.45 -6.34
N PRO A 162 -6.95 -6.83 -5.24
CA PRO A 162 -8.32 -6.99 -4.80
C PRO A 162 -9.29 -6.27 -5.74
N SER A 163 -10.53 -6.69 -5.72
CA SER A 163 -11.65 -5.87 -6.12
C SER A 163 -12.05 -4.94 -4.98
N ILE A 164 -13.32 -4.57 -4.87
CA ILE A 164 -13.74 -3.72 -3.76
C ILE A 164 -13.66 -4.50 -2.44
N MET A 165 -13.04 -3.90 -1.44
CA MET A 165 -12.97 -4.43 -0.08
C MET A 165 -13.80 -3.53 0.84
N ASP A 166 -14.45 -4.10 1.83
CA ASP A 166 -15.15 -3.33 2.86
C ASP A 166 -14.13 -2.70 3.81
N THR A 167 -13.89 -1.41 3.61
CA THR A 167 -12.92 -0.60 4.34
C THR A 167 -13.42 0.83 4.49
N ASN A 168 -12.83 1.60 5.38
CA ASN A 168 -13.11 3.04 5.48
C ASN A 168 -12.93 3.77 4.15
N MET A 169 -12.00 3.32 3.31
CA MET A 169 -11.71 3.91 2.00
C MET A 169 -12.87 3.71 1.01
N SER A 170 -13.53 2.56 1.05
CA SER A 170 -14.64 2.19 0.17
C SER A 170 -16.02 2.55 0.74
N ALA A 171 -16.11 3.03 1.98
CA ALA A 171 -17.38 3.27 2.67
C ALA A 171 -18.35 4.17 1.87
N LYS A 172 -17.82 5.18 1.15
CA LYS A 172 -18.65 6.04 0.29
C LYS A 172 -19.21 5.30 -0.93
N ILE A 173 -18.47 4.33 -1.46
CA ILE A 173 -18.90 3.52 -2.62
C ILE A 173 -19.93 2.49 -2.17
N LEU A 174 -19.78 1.93 -0.98
CA LEU A 174 -20.66 0.93 -0.38
C LEU A 174 -21.73 1.55 0.55
N SER A 175 -22.12 2.81 0.31
CA SER A 175 -22.96 3.59 1.22
C SER A 175 -24.44 3.21 1.21
N SER A 176 -24.91 2.37 0.29
CA SER A 176 -26.29 1.90 0.21
C SER A 176 -26.38 0.41 -0.08
N GLU A 177 -27.48 -0.23 0.34
CA GLU A 177 -27.75 -1.64 0.04
C GLU A 177 -27.71 -1.92 -1.47
N THR A 178 -28.28 -1.02 -2.28
CA THR A 178 -28.23 -1.13 -3.74
C THR A 178 -26.80 -1.13 -4.29
N ALA A 179 -25.92 -0.28 -3.74
CA ALA A 179 -24.50 -0.24 -4.16
C ALA A 179 -23.77 -1.52 -3.75
N VAL A 180 -24.07 -2.05 -2.58
CA VAL A 180 -23.49 -3.32 -2.10
C VAL A 180 -23.96 -4.49 -2.99
N GLU A 181 -25.26 -4.59 -3.29
CA GLU A 181 -25.79 -5.65 -4.14
C GLU A 181 -25.28 -5.55 -5.58
N MET A 182 -25.17 -4.33 -6.14
CA MET A 182 -24.53 -4.11 -7.44
C MET A 182 -23.06 -4.56 -7.42
N SER A 183 -22.31 -4.23 -6.36
CA SER A 183 -20.94 -4.69 -6.20
C SER A 183 -20.86 -6.22 -6.14
N LYS A 184 -21.71 -6.87 -5.35
CA LYS A 184 -21.77 -8.34 -5.28
C LYS A 184 -22.10 -8.98 -6.63
N SER A 185 -23.01 -8.39 -7.40
CA SER A 185 -23.41 -8.94 -8.70
C SER A 185 -22.27 -8.88 -9.75
N MET A 186 -21.28 -8.04 -9.57
CA MET A 186 -20.10 -7.97 -10.43
C MET A 186 -19.02 -9.00 -10.04
N HIS A 187 -19.23 -9.74 -8.97
CA HIS A 187 -18.29 -10.73 -8.45
C HIS A 187 -19.00 -12.09 -8.37
N PRO A 188 -18.42 -13.14 -8.97
CA PRO A 188 -18.99 -14.49 -8.89
C PRO A 188 -18.95 -15.05 -7.46
#